data_ba61c88525137da3394fc6c073ab0132
#
_entry.id   ba61c88525137da3394fc6c073ab0132
#
_cell.length_a   1.000
_cell.length_b   1.000
_cell.length_c   1.000
_cell.angle_alpha   90.00
_cell.angle_beta   90.00
_cell.angle_gamma   90.00
#
_symmetry.space_group_name_H-M   'P 1'
#
loop_
_entity.id
_entity.type
_entity.pdbx_description
1 polymer ?
#
loop_
_entity_poly.entity_id
_entity_poly.type
_entity_poly.pdbx_seq_one_letter_code
_entity_poly.pdbx_strand_id
1 'polypeptide(L)'
;MGRYLLRRLLLLVPVLLGVSVVVFLVLHLSPGDPAEIMLGSQASQADVARLRADLGLDEPLPLQYARWMAHVLQGDLGRSIRMRQPVLGEVLIRFRATLLLTTTALFLSTVCGIALGVLSAARPRSLVDRLSTLGSIFGASMPSFWLGLVLMVCFSLWLGWLPASGMYGAHGTGGLADLLSHLALPAVTLAAASTTIIARLTRSTMLDILRQDFVRTARAKGLVERGVVLRHALRNALIPTVTVVGVQAGYLLGGAILTETVFAWPGVGTLMIQGILARDFPLVQGCVLVIALGFVLFNLAVDLLYAFLDPRIRYE
;
A
#
# COMPACT_ATOMS: atom_id res chain seq x y z
N MET A 1 -8.06 22.77 -13.36
CA MET A 1 -7.52 22.24 -12.11
C MET A 1 -8.58 22.16 -11.01
N GLY A 2 -9.23 23.25 -10.58
CA GLY A 2 -10.21 23.20 -9.49
C GLY A 2 -11.39 22.27 -9.75
N ARG A 3 -11.99 22.31 -10.95
CA ARG A 3 -13.11 21.44 -11.33
C ARG A 3 -12.74 19.96 -11.36
N TYR A 4 -11.55 19.63 -11.84
CA TYR A 4 -11.03 18.27 -11.83
C TYR A 4 -10.82 17.77 -10.39
N LEU A 5 -10.20 18.58 -9.54
CA LEU A 5 -9.99 18.25 -8.13
C LEU A 5 -11.34 18.04 -7.40
N LEU A 6 -12.30 18.93 -7.61
CA LEU A 6 -13.63 18.82 -7.01
C LEU A 6 -14.34 17.54 -7.45
N ARG A 7 -14.31 17.22 -8.76
CA ARG A 7 -14.89 15.97 -9.28
C ARG A 7 -14.23 14.72 -8.64
N ARG A 8 -12.90 14.72 -8.51
CA ARG A 8 -12.17 13.63 -7.86
C ARG A 8 -12.56 13.51 -6.38
N LEU A 9 -12.59 14.62 -5.65
CA LEU A 9 -13.03 14.63 -4.25
C LEU A 9 -14.47 14.12 -4.09
N LEU A 10 -15.37 14.52 -4.97
CA LEU A 10 -16.76 14.01 -4.96
C LEU A 10 -16.84 12.52 -5.23
N LEU A 11 -15.97 11.96 -6.08
CA LEU A 11 -15.92 10.51 -6.34
C LEU A 11 -15.34 9.70 -5.16
N LEU A 12 -14.61 10.32 -4.23
CA LEU A 12 -14.11 9.66 -3.03
C LEU A 12 -15.24 9.36 -2.04
N VAL A 13 -16.25 10.24 -1.98
CA VAL A 13 -17.37 10.10 -1.03
C VAL A 13 -18.12 8.78 -1.20
N PRO A 14 -18.61 8.39 -2.40
CA PRO A 14 -19.31 7.13 -2.56
C PRO A 14 -18.42 5.90 -2.28
N VAL A 15 -17.12 5.97 -2.56
CA VAL A 15 -16.18 4.89 -2.25
C VAL A 15 -16.02 4.73 -0.74
N LEU A 16 -15.79 5.82 -0.01
CA LEU A 16 -15.65 5.77 1.45
C LEU A 16 -16.96 5.37 2.13
N LEU A 17 -18.11 5.83 1.62
CA LEU A 17 -19.42 5.39 2.10
C LEU A 17 -19.62 3.90 1.84
N GLY A 18 -19.31 3.39 0.66
CA GLY A 18 -19.39 1.97 0.35
C GLY A 18 -18.53 1.12 1.28
N VAL A 19 -17.27 1.52 1.49
CA VAL A 19 -16.37 0.84 2.44
C VAL A 19 -16.92 0.89 3.86
N SER A 20 -17.43 2.03 4.33
CA SER A 20 -17.97 2.15 5.69
C SER A 20 -19.20 1.27 5.90
N VAL A 21 -20.09 1.18 4.91
CA VAL A 21 -21.25 0.27 4.97
C VAL A 21 -20.79 -1.19 5.04
N VAL A 22 -19.85 -1.60 4.19
CA VAL A 22 -19.33 -2.97 4.19
C VAL A 22 -18.67 -3.29 5.53
N VAL A 23 -17.83 -2.41 6.04
CA VAL A 23 -17.14 -2.60 7.34
C VAL A 23 -18.13 -2.69 8.49
N PHE A 24 -19.18 -1.86 8.49
CA PHE A 24 -20.24 -1.92 9.48
C PHE A 24 -21.02 -3.24 9.40
N LEU A 25 -21.41 -3.67 8.20
CA LEU A 25 -22.17 -4.90 7.99
C LEU A 25 -21.36 -6.15 8.35
N VAL A 26 -20.08 -6.22 7.98
CA VAL A 26 -19.20 -7.37 8.31
C VAL A 26 -19.17 -7.61 9.81
N LEU A 27 -19.18 -6.56 10.62
CA LEU A 27 -19.24 -6.67 12.08
C LEU A 27 -20.56 -7.30 12.54
N HIS A 28 -21.68 -6.86 12.00
CA HIS A 28 -23.01 -7.34 12.39
C HIS A 28 -23.33 -8.74 11.86
N LEU A 29 -22.67 -9.16 10.78
CA LEU A 29 -22.76 -10.51 10.22
C LEU A 29 -21.79 -11.50 10.88
N SER A 30 -20.83 -10.99 11.66
CA SER A 30 -19.88 -11.84 12.38
C SER A 30 -20.59 -12.60 13.52
N PRO A 31 -20.35 -13.91 13.67
CA PRO A 31 -21.00 -14.67 14.75
C PRO A 31 -20.49 -14.22 16.13
N GLY A 32 -21.42 -13.90 17.01
CA GLY A 32 -21.20 -13.46 18.39
C GLY A 32 -21.82 -12.10 18.68
N ASP A 33 -22.29 -11.92 19.91
CA ASP A 33 -22.81 -10.63 20.38
C ASP A 33 -21.65 -9.71 20.76
N PRO A 34 -21.53 -8.51 20.15
CA PRO A 34 -20.48 -7.54 20.53
C PRO A 34 -20.42 -7.25 22.02
N ALA A 35 -21.58 -7.17 22.70
CA ALA A 35 -21.64 -6.92 24.14
C ALA A 35 -21.08 -8.10 24.96
N GLU A 36 -21.38 -9.33 24.59
CA GLU A 36 -20.80 -10.52 25.24
C GLU A 36 -19.28 -10.59 25.02
N ILE A 37 -18.82 -10.27 23.84
CA ILE A 37 -17.37 -10.26 23.53
C ILE A 37 -16.63 -9.19 24.33
N MET A 38 -17.23 -8.01 24.53
CA MET A 38 -16.64 -6.92 25.30
C MET A 38 -16.57 -7.22 26.79
N LEU A 39 -17.58 -7.87 27.34
CA LEU A 39 -17.65 -8.20 28.77
C LEU A 39 -16.93 -9.52 29.10
N GLY A 40 -16.76 -10.39 28.11
CA GLY A 40 -16.18 -11.73 28.27
C GLY A 40 -17.19 -12.78 28.71
N SER A 41 -16.78 -14.05 28.63
CA SER A 41 -17.66 -15.23 28.85
C SER A 41 -18.18 -15.39 30.29
N GLN A 42 -17.73 -14.58 31.22
CA GLN A 42 -18.16 -14.62 32.62
C GLN A 42 -19.14 -13.51 33.00
N ALA A 43 -19.55 -12.67 32.04
CA ALA A 43 -20.48 -11.58 32.30
C ALA A 43 -21.89 -12.09 32.63
N SER A 44 -22.58 -11.39 33.53
CA SER A 44 -23.98 -11.71 33.79
C SER A 44 -24.86 -11.28 32.62
N GLN A 45 -25.94 -12.00 32.39
CA GLN A 45 -26.93 -11.64 31.36
C GLN A 45 -27.48 -10.21 31.54
N ALA A 46 -27.57 -9.75 32.79
CA ALA A 46 -28.00 -8.39 33.10
C ALA A 46 -26.99 -7.33 32.66
N ASP A 47 -25.68 -7.60 32.79
CA ASP A 47 -24.63 -6.68 32.35
C ASP A 47 -24.53 -6.63 30.82
N VAL A 48 -24.69 -7.79 30.16
CA VAL A 48 -24.77 -7.87 28.70
C VAL A 48 -25.95 -7.06 28.17
N ALA A 49 -27.15 -7.24 28.76
CA ALA A 49 -28.35 -6.49 28.35
C ALA A 49 -28.19 -4.98 28.55
N ARG A 50 -27.56 -4.55 29.66
CA ARG A 50 -27.25 -3.11 29.89
C ARG A 50 -26.30 -2.58 28.84
N LEU A 51 -25.20 -3.28 28.58
CA LEU A 51 -24.21 -2.83 27.59
C LEU A 51 -24.80 -2.80 26.18
N ARG A 52 -25.69 -3.76 25.82
CA ARG A 52 -26.43 -3.73 24.55
C ARG A 52 -27.26 -2.47 24.40
N ALA A 53 -28.00 -2.11 25.45
CA ALA A 53 -28.82 -0.90 25.47
C ALA A 53 -27.95 0.36 25.38
N ASP A 54 -26.84 0.42 26.13
CA ASP A 54 -25.90 1.55 26.14
C ASP A 54 -25.22 1.74 24.75
N LEU A 55 -24.91 0.66 24.06
CA LEU A 55 -24.34 0.68 22.73
C LEU A 55 -25.39 0.84 21.61
N GLY A 56 -26.68 0.81 21.97
CA GLY A 56 -27.79 0.90 21.01
C GLY A 56 -27.87 -0.28 20.05
N LEU A 57 -27.38 -1.47 20.43
CA LEU A 57 -27.37 -2.68 19.59
C LEU A 57 -28.77 -3.26 19.34
N ASP A 58 -29.76 -2.85 20.13
CA ASP A 58 -31.16 -3.26 19.99
C ASP A 58 -31.95 -2.36 18.99
N GLU A 59 -31.33 -1.29 18.50
CA GLU A 59 -31.95 -0.39 17.52
C GLU A 59 -31.89 -0.97 16.10
N PRO A 60 -32.72 -0.46 15.17
CA PRO A 60 -32.63 -0.85 13.75
C PRO A 60 -31.23 -0.55 13.16
N LEU A 61 -30.70 -1.46 12.34
CA LEU A 61 -29.35 -1.33 11.74
C LEU A 61 -29.09 0.02 11.05
N PRO A 62 -30.03 0.63 10.31
CA PRO A 62 -29.78 1.95 9.70
C PRO A 62 -29.51 3.04 10.73
N LEU A 63 -30.15 2.98 11.90
CA LEU A 63 -29.96 3.95 12.97
C LEU A 63 -28.62 3.76 13.68
N GLN A 64 -28.25 2.50 13.93
CA GLN A 64 -26.94 2.14 14.45
C GLN A 64 -25.82 2.64 13.51
N TYR A 65 -25.96 2.41 12.19
CA TYR A 65 -25.01 2.91 11.19
C TYR A 65 -24.91 4.43 11.18
N ALA A 66 -26.06 5.13 11.19
CA ALA A 66 -26.06 6.59 11.18
C ALA A 66 -25.37 7.17 12.43
N ARG A 67 -25.61 6.59 13.60
CA ARG A 67 -24.98 7.01 14.86
C ARG A 67 -23.48 6.73 14.85
N TRP A 68 -23.06 5.53 14.42
CA TRP A 68 -21.66 5.16 14.26
C TRP A 68 -20.94 6.09 13.29
N MET A 69 -21.55 6.36 12.14
CA MET A 69 -20.97 7.28 11.13
C MET A 69 -20.85 8.71 11.67
N ALA A 70 -21.81 9.18 12.48
CA ALA A 70 -21.71 10.49 13.11
C ALA A 70 -20.49 10.58 14.06
N HIS A 71 -20.18 9.54 14.83
CA HIS A 71 -18.97 9.47 15.64
C HIS A 71 -17.70 9.42 14.79
N VAL A 72 -17.68 8.60 13.72
CA VAL A 72 -16.56 8.52 12.78
C VAL A 72 -16.25 9.89 12.16
N LEU A 73 -17.27 10.64 11.74
CA LEU A 73 -17.09 11.99 11.18
C LEU A 73 -16.57 13.02 12.19
N GLN A 74 -16.78 12.78 13.49
CA GLN A 74 -16.21 13.60 14.56
C GLN A 74 -14.78 13.14 14.95
N GLY A 75 -14.24 12.10 14.28
CA GLY A 75 -12.92 11.53 14.60
C GLY A 75 -12.94 10.53 15.75
N ASP A 76 -14.11 10.13 16.23
CA ASP A 76 -14.24 9.09 17.24
C ASP A 76 -14.47 7.73 16.57
N LEU A 77 -13.42 6.90 16.52
CA LEU A 77 -13.46 5.52 16.04
C LEU A 77 -13.74 4.52 17.17
N GLY A 78 -14.14 5.01 18.34
CA GLY A 78 -14.37 4.18 19.51
C GLY A 78 -13.08 3.82 20.26
N ARG A 79 -13.22 2.88 21.19
CA ARG A 79 -12.11 2.37 22.02
C ARG A 79 -11.87 0.89 21.73
N SER A 80 -10.60 0.51 21.62
CA SER A 80 -10.20 -0.90 21.50
C SER A 80 -10.65 -1.68 22.74
N ILE A 81 -11.29 -2.80 22.52
CA ILE A 81 -11.76 -3.70 23.58
C ILE A 81 -10.55 -4.27 24.34
N ARG A 82 -9.53 -4.69 23.60
CA ARG A 82 -8.31 -5.32 24.16
C ARG A 82 -7.38 -4.31 24.81
N MET A 83 -7.06 -3.21 24.12
CA MET A 83 -6.07 -2.24 24.56
C MET A 83 -6.66 -1.18 25.50
N ARG A 84 -7.99 -1.03 25.54
CA ARG A 84 -8.73 -0.01 26.31
C ARG A 84 -8.30 1.43 26.01
N GLN A 85 -7.75 1.66 24.81
CA GLN A 85 -7.26 2.96 24.35
C GLN A 85 -8.10 3.45 23.16
N PRO A 86 -8.12 4.77 22.86
CA PRO A 86 -8.78 5.30 21.68
C PRO A 86 -8.17 4.70 20.39
N VAL A 87 -9.03 4.18 19.52
CA VAL A 87 -8.63 3.50 18.27
C VAL A 87 -7.88 4.43 17.34
N LEU A 88 -8.37 5.66 17.15
CA LEU A 88 -7.78 6.62 16.20
C LEU A 88 -6.30 6.87 16.47
N GLY A 89 -5.92 7.09 17.73
CA GLY A 89 -4.53 7.36 18.11
C GLY A 89 -3.60 6.21 17.76
N GLU A 90 -3.98 4.97 18.12
CA GLU A 90 -3.19 3.78 17.86
C GLU A 90 -3.07 3.51 16.35
N VAL A 91 -4.17 3.61 15.63
CA VAL A 91 -4.17 3.38 14.17
C VAL A 91 -3.31 4.42 13.44
N LEU A 92 -3.35 5.69 13.82
CA LEU A 92 -2.52 6.73 13.19
C LEU A 92 -1.02 6.53 13.44
N ILE A 93 -0.63 6.07 14.63
CA ILE A 93 0.77 5.74 14.93
C ILE A 93 1.24 4.60 14.01
N ARG A 94 0.46 3.52 13.90
CA ARG A 94 0.76 2.37 13.05
C ARG A 94 0.72 2.72 11.56
N PHE A 95 -0.18 3.61 11.15
CA PHE A 95 -0.29 4.05 9.76
C PHE A 95 0.97 4.74 9.25
N ARG A 96 1.69 5.47 10.12
CA ARG A 96 2.99 6.06 9.75
C ARG A 96 4.02 4.98 9.36
N ALA A 97 4.06 3.86 10.07
CA ALA A 97 4.96 2.75 9.75
C ALA A 97 4.57 2.08 8.42
N THR A 98 3.27 1.89 8.16
CA THR A 98 2.76 1.40 6.86
C THR A 98 3.12 2.37 5.73
N LEU A 99 2.93 3.68 5.91
CA LEU A 99 3.29 4.68 4.91
C LEU A 99 4.79 4.68 4.60
N LEU A 100 5.64 4.56 5.62
CA LEU A 100 7.09 4.47 5.43
C LEU A 100 7.46 3.25 4.59
N LEU A 101 6.92 2.08 4.92
CA LEU A 101 7.16 0.85 4.17
C LEU A 101 6.67 0.95 2.73
N THR A 102 5.43 1.39 2.52
CA THR A 102 4.83 1.47 1.18
C THR A 102 5.47 2.53 0.29
N THR A 103 5.81 3.70 0.84
CA THR A 103 6.52 4.74 0.07
C THR A 103 7.92 4.31 -0.31
N THR A 104 8.64 3.63 0.59
CA THR A 104 9.96 3.07 0.29
C THR A 104 9.87 1.98 -0.78
N ALA A 105 8.90 1.07 -0.67
CA ALA A 105 8.67 0.03 -1.68
C ALA A 105 8.28 0.62 -3.04
N LEU A 106 7.45 1.67 -3.07
CA LEU A 106 7.10 2.38 -4.29
C LEU A 106 8.31 3.05 -4.93
N PHE A 107 9.14 3.70 -4.13
CA PHE A 107 10.38 4.31 -4.62
C PHE A 107 11.33 3.26 -5.22
N LEU A 108 11.58 2.17 -4.50
CA LEU A 108 12.42 1.06 -4.98
C LEU A 108 11.87 0.44 -6.26
N SER A 109 10.56 0.11 -6.28
CA SER A 109 9.94 -0.50 -7.46
C SER A 109 9.97 0.43 -8.68
N THR A 110 9.80 1.73 -8.48
CA THR A 110 9.84 2.72 -9.55
C THR A 110 11.26 2.86 -10.11
N VAL A 111 12.25 3.08 -9.24
CA VAL A 111 13.64 3.28 -9.67
C VAL A 111 14.21 2.02 -10.31
N CYS A 112 14.08 0.87 -9.64
CA CYS A 112 14.58 -0.41 -10.17
C CYS A 112 13.81 -0.84 -11.43
N GLY A 113 12.48 -0.68 -11.44
CA GLY A 113 11.65 -1.06 -12.57
C GLY A 113 11.97 -0.23 -13.83
N ILE A 114 12.07 1.08 -13.70
CA ILE A 114 12.46 1.95 -14.82
C ILE A 114 13.89 1.61 -15.27
N ALA A 115 14.85 1.49 -14.36
CA ALA A 115 16.23 1.17 -14.70
C ALA A 115 16.35 -0.16 -15.46
N LEU A 116 15.71 -1.23 -14.94
CA LEU A 116 15.70 -2.54 -15.60
C LEU A 116 15.01 -2.49 -16.96
N GLY A 117 13.87 -1.80 -17.07
CA GLY A 117 13.14 -1.64 -18.33
C GLY A 117 13.96 -0.91 -19.40
N VAL A 118 14.62 0.19 -19.04
CA VAL A 118 15.50 0.96 -19.94
C VAL A 118 16.71 0.14 -20.36
N LEU A 119 17.42 -0.51 -19.40
CA LEU A 119 18.60 -1.33 -19.70
C LEU A 119 18.25 -2.50 -20.65
N SER A 120 17.11 -3.17 -20.41
CA SER A 120 16.61 -4.25 -21.27
C SER A 120 16.27 -3.75 -22.67
N ALA A 121 15.60 -2.60 -22.79
CA ALA A 121 15.22 -2.03 -24.09
C ALA A 121 16.40 -1.47 -24.88
N ALA A 122 17.41 -0.92 -24.20
CA ALA A 122 18.62 -0.39 -24.84
C ALA A 122 19.50 -1.49 -25.44
N ARG A 123 19.45 -2.72 -24.92
CA ARG A 123 20.23 -3.86 -25.40
C ARG A 123 19.35 -5.11 -25.53
N PRO A 124 18.44 -5.13 -26.50
CA PRO A 124 17.51 -6.25 -26.67
C PRO A 124 18.25 -7.56 -26.99
N ARG A 125 17.75 -8.67 -26.44
CA ARG A 125 18.34 -10.02 -26.55
C ARG A 125 19.69 -10.19 -25.83
N SER A 126 20.19 -9.20 -25.12
CA SER A 126 21.39 -9.32 -24.27
C SER A 126 21.15 -10.19 -23.05
N LEU A 127 22.21 -10.54 -22.34
CA LEU A 127 22.10 -11.23 -21.04
C LEU A 127 21.29 -10.40 -20.02
N VAL A 128 21.45 -9.09 -19.99
CA VAL A 128 20.68 -8.18 -19.13
C VAL A 128 19.18 -8.28 -19.44
N ASP A 129 18.81 -8.26 -20.72
CA ASP A 129 17.41 -8.40 -21.15
C ASP A 129 16.83 -9.76 -20.75
N ARG A 130 17.59 -10.84 -20.95
CA ARG A 130 17.14 -12.20 -20.58
C ARG A 130 17.00 -12.35 -19.07
N LEU A 131 17.99 -11.90 -18.27
CA LEU A 131 17.95 -11.96 -16.81
C LEU A 131 16.83 -11.09 -16.25
N SER A 132 16.64 -9.88 -16.77
CA SER A 132 15.52 -9.01 -16.39
C SER A 132 14.16 -9.65 -16.69
N THR A 133 14.02 -10.30 -17.84
CA THR A 133 12.79 -11.01 -18.23
C THR A 133 12.55 -12.22 -17.32
N LEU A 134 13.57 -13.05 -17.08
CA LEU A 134 13.47 -14.18 -16.17
C LEU A 134 13.14 -13.72 -14.74
N GLY A 135 13.87 -12.72 -14.21
CA GLY A 135 13.59 -12.13 -12.92
C GLY A 135 12.17 -11.57 -12.80
N SER A 136 11.66 -11.01 -13.89
CA SER A 136 10.27 -10.54 -13.98
C SER A 136 9.25 -11.68 -13.92
N ILE A 137 9.52 -12.81 -14.56
CA ILE A 137 8.64 -13.99 -14.50
C ILE A 137 8.64 -14.55 -13.07
N PHE A 138 9.81 -14.74 -12.47
CA PHE A 138 9.92 -15.20 -11.09
C PHE A 138 9.24 -14.26 -10.10
N GLY A 139 9.52 -12.95 -10.18
CA GLY A 139 8.93 -11.95 -9.28
C GLY A 139 7.40 -11.81 -9.39
N ALA A 140 6.82 -12.09 -10.57
CA ALA A 140 5.37 -12.09 -10.77
C ALA A 140 4.70 -13.39 -10.31
N SER A 141 5.41 -14.52 -10.35
CA SER A 141 4.86 -15.84 -10.05
C SER A 141 4.96 -16.20 -8.57
N MET A 142 5.85 -15.57 -7.82
CA MET A 142 6.06 -15.88 -6.40
C MET A 142 5.10 -15.08 -5.52
N PRO A 143 4.40 -15.74 -4.58
CA PRO A 143 3.65 -15.02 -3.54
C PRO A 143 4.60 -14.13 -2.72
N SER A 144 4.21 -12.89 -2.44
CA SER A 144 5.04 -11.92 -1.73
C SER A 144 5.51 -12.42 -0.35
N PHE A 145 4.61 -13.07 0.40
CA PHE A 145 4.95 -13.64 1.72
C PHE A 145 6.04 -14.73 1.62
N TRP A 146 5.98 -15.57 0.58
CA TRP A 146 6.98 -16.61 0.36
C TRP A 146 8.35 -16.00 0.02
N LEU A 147 8.38 -15.00 -0.87
CA LEU A 147 9.60 -14.24 -1.17
C LEU A 147 10.17 -13.61 0.10
N GLY A 148 9.32 -13.02 0.95
CA GLY A 148 9.73 -12.45 2.23
C GLY A 148 10.41 -13.47 3.14
N LEU A 149 9.83 -14.66 3.28
CA LEU A 149 10.42 -15.74 4.08
C LEU A 149 11.76 -16.20 3.51
N VAL A 150 11.88 -16.37 2.19
CA VAL A 150 13.15 -16.75 1.55
C VAL A 150 14.23 -15.69 1.78
N LEU A 151 13.90 -14.41 1.60
CA LEU A 151 14.85 -13.31 1.85
C LEU A 151 15.26 -13.26 3.33
N MET A 152 14.33 -13.46 4.25
CA MET A 152 14.62 -13.54 5.68
C MET A 152 15.58 -14.68 6.00
N VAL A 153 15.34 -15.88 5.48
CA VAL A 153 16.24 -17.04 5.68
C VAL A 153 17.62 -16.75 5.09
N CYS A 154 17.70 -16.26 3.87
CA CYS A 154 18.98 -16.02 3.20
C CYS A 154 19.77 -14.88 3.86
N PHE A 155 19.17 -13.73 4.04
CA PHE A 155 19.91 -12.52 4.43
C PHE A 155 19.97 -12.30 5.94
N SER A 156 19.03 -12.82 6.70
CA SER A 156 19.01 -12.67 8.14
C SER A 156 19.59 -13.88 8.85
N LEU A 157 19.13 -15.12 8.52
CA LEU A 157 19.55 -16.31 9.25
C LEU A 157 20.88 -16.86 8.74
N TRP A 158 21.08 -16.99 7.41
CA TRP A 158 22.32 -17.59 6.87
C TRP A 158 23.47 -16.59 6.79
N LEU A 159 23.23 -15.40 6.28
CA LEU A 159 24.27 -14.40 6.07
C LEU A 159 24.44 -13.46 7.28
N GLY A 160 23.42 -13.29 8.13
CA GLY A 160 23.47 -12.39 9.28
C GLY A 160 23.63 -10.89 8.91
N TRP A 161 23.29 -10.51 7.67
CA TRP A 161 23.51 -9.14 7.17
C TRP A 161 22.43 -8.16 7.60
N LEU A 162 21.19 -8.64 7.65
CA LEU A 162 20.01 -7.81 7.89
C LEU A 162 19.15 -8.43 8.99
N PRO A 163 18.45 -7.62 9.79
CA PRO A 163 17.56 -8.11 10.84
C PRO A 163 16.34 -8.83 10.23
N ALA A 164 15.83 -9.85 10.96
CA ALA A 164 14.71 -10.67 10.52
C ALA A 164 13.35 -10.00 10.68
N SER A 165 13.16 -9.15 11.69
CA SER A 165 11.83 -8.65 12.05
C SER A 165 11.89 -7.36 12.86
N GLY A 166 10.73 -6.68 12.97
CA GLY A 166 10.59 -5.43 13.70
C GLY A 166 10.96 -4.20 12.87
N MET A 167 10.76 -3.02 13.44
CA MET A 167 11.11 -1.73 12.84
C MET A 167 12.44 -1.19 13.39
N TYR A 168 12.82 -1.63 14.60
CA TYR A 168 14.06 -1.29 15.30
C TYR A 168 14.57 -2.50 16.08
N GLY A 169 15.87 -2.57 16.32
CA GLY A 169 16.48 -3.59 17.15
C GLY A 169 16.04 -3.49 18.62
N ALA A 170 15.97 -4.62 19.32
CA ALA A 170 15.58 -4.67 20.74
C ALA A 170 16.49 -3.84 21.66
N HIS A 171 17.76 -3.67 21.27
CA HIS A 171 18.74 -2.81 21.95
C HIS A 171 19.16 -1.63 21.07
N GLY A 172 18.43 -1.40 19.97
CA GLY A 172 18.73 -0.39 18.98
C GLY A 172 18.56 1.02 19.57
N THR A 173 19.46 1.91 19.19
CA THR A 173 19.41 3.34 19.54
C THR A 173 18.29 4.08 18.81
N GLY A 174 17.45 3.37 17.99
CA GLY A 174 16.41 3.96 17.16
C GLY A 174 16.92 4.91 16.09
N GLY A 175 18.20 4.79 15.69
CA GLY A 175 18.82 5.61 14.69
C GLY A 175 18.41 5.28 13.26
N LEU A 176 18.72 6.18 12.32
CA LEU A 176 18.39 6.00 10.90
C LEU A 176 18.98 4.72 10.30
N ALA A 177 20.21 4.35 10.68
CA ALA A 177 20.86 3.13 10.20
C ALA A 177 20.13 1.87 10.65
N ASP A 178 19.66 1.83 11.90
CA ASP A 178 18.87 0.73 12.45
C ASP A 178 17.54 0.62 11.70
N LEU A 179 16.83 1.73 11.52
CA LEU A 179 15.60 1.78 10.74
C LEU A 179 15.81 1.26 9.31
N LEU A 180 16.84 1.72 8.61
CA LEU A 180 17.10 1.33 7.22
C LEU A 180 17.44 -0.16 7.09
N SER A 181 18.17 -0.73 8.06
CA SER A 181 18.50 -2.16 8.06
C SER A 181 17.23 -3.02 8.22
N HIS A 182 16.31 -2.64 9.12
CA HIS A 182 15.05 -3.34 9.34
C HIS A 182 14.04 -3.12 8.19
N LEU A 183 14.09 -1.98 7.52
CA LEU A 183 13.23 -1.64 6.39
C LEU A 183 13.63 -2.35 5.08
N ALA A 184 14.90 -2.75 4.93
CA ALA A 184 15.45 -3.26 3.68
C ALA A 184 14.71 -4.51 3.16
N LEU A 185 14.61 -5.57 3.96
CA LEU A 185 13.95 -6.82 3.53
C LEU A 185 12.45 -6.64 3.28
N PRO A 186 11.67 -6.02 4.18
CA PRO A 186 10.26 -5.75 3.94
C PRO A 186 10.02 -4.90 2.68
N ALA A 187 10.80 -3.84 2.48
CA ALA A 187 10.63 -2.96 1.34
C ALA A 187 10.95 -3.65 0.00
N VAL A 188 12.03 -4.44 -0.07
CA VAL A 188 12.37 -5.24 -1.26
C VAL A 188 11.29 -6.28 -1.55
N THR A 189 10.82 -6.98 -0.52
CA THR A 189 9.74 -7.97 -0.64
C THR A 189 8.49 -7.35 -1.23
N LEU A 190 8.05 -6.24 -0.66
CA LEU A 190 6.84 -5.53 -1.11
C LEU A 190 7.02 -4.93 -2.51
N ALA A 191 8.21 -4.43 -2.85
CA ALA A 191 8.51 -3.82 -4.13
C ALA A 191 8.59 -4.82 -5.30
N ALA A 192 8.91 -6.10 -5.06
CA ALA A 192 9.30 -7.07 -6.09
C ALA A 192 8.29 -7.21 -7.23
N ALA A 193 7.01 -7.44 -6.89
CA ALA A 193 5.94 -7.58 -7.89
C ALA A 193 5.74 -6.30 -8.71
N SER A 194 5.71 -5.14 -8.05
CA SER A 194 5.56 -3.84 -8.70
C SER A 194 6.76 -3.49 -9.58
N THR A 195 7.98 -3.82 -9.14
CA THR A 195 9.20 -3.68 -9.97
C THR A 195 9.07 -4.41 -11.29
N THR A 196 8.58 -5.64 -11.25
CA THR A 196 8.36 -6.48 -12.43
C THR A 196 7.39 -5.85 -13.42
N ILE A 197 6.25 -5.35 -12.93
CA ILE A 197 5.22 -4.72 -13.76
C ILE A 197 5.75 -3.45 -14.42
N ILE A 198 6.41 -2.59 -13.63
CA ILE A 198 6.99 -1.34 -14.11
C ILE A 198 8.12 -1.62 -15.14
N ALA A 199 9.00 -2.58 -14.87
CA ALA A 199 10.10 -2.94 -15.77
C ALA A 199 9.58 -3.43 -17.13
N ARG A 200 8.60 -4.31 -17.12
CA ARG A 200 7.99 -4.87 -18.34
C ARG A 200 7.32 -3.79 -19.20
N LEU A 201 6.54 -2.91 -18.56
CA LEU A 201 5.90 -1.81 -19.29
C LEU A 201 6.93 -0.83 -19.83
N THR A 202 7.89 -0.40 -19.01
CA THR A 202 8.95 0.52 -19.43
C THR A 202 9.72 -0.06 -20.60
N ARG A 203 10.08 -1.35 -20.56
CA ARG A 203 10.76 -2.04 -21.65
C ARG A 203 9.94 -2.03 -22.94
N SER A 204 8.66 -2.40 -22.88
CA SER A 204 7.79 -2.42 -24.07
C SER A 204 7.66 -1.03 -24.69
N THR A 205 7.33 -0.03 -23.87
CA THR A 205 7.17 1.36 -24.32
C THR A 205 8.47 1.92 -24.91
N MET A 206 9.61 1.64 -24.27
CA MET A 206 10.91 2.05 -24.77
C MET A 206 11.22 1.45 -26.14
N LEU A 207 10.94 0.16 -26.36
CA LEU A 207 11.16 -0.50 -27.64
C LEU A 207 10.31 0.12 -28.76
N ASP A 208 9.07 0.48 -28.47
CA ASP A 208 8.18 1.13 -29.42
C ASP A 208 8.67 2.54 -29.76
N ILE A 209 9.09 3.31 -28.77
CA ILE A 209 9.61 4.68 -28.95
C ILE A 209 10.95 4.68 -29.71
N LEU A 210 11.85 3.74 -29.40
CA LEU A 210 13.16 3.65 -30.07
C LEU A 210 13.07 3.39 -31.59
N ARG A 211 11.92 2.95 -32.07
CA ARG A 211 11.64 2.71 -33.51
C ARG A 211 11.04 3.92 -34.21
N GLN A 212 10.65 4.98 -33.50
CA GLN A 212 10.00 6.16 -34.09
C GLN A 212 10.95 7.05 -34.86
N ASP A 213 10.43 7.80 -35.81
CA ASP A 213 11.22 8.60 -36.74
C ASP A 213 12.00 9.74 -36.10
N PHE A 214 11.49 10.33 -35.02
CA PHE A 214 12.25 11.36 -34.30
C PHE A 214 13.52 10.79 -33.64
N VAL A 215 13.52 9.52 -33.24
CA VAL A 215 14.70 8.83 -32.70
C VAL A 215 15.71 8.57 -33.82
N ARG A 216 15.24 8.16 -35.02
CA ARG A 216 16.09 8.01 -36.22
C ARG A 216 16.74 9.34 -36.58
N THR A 217 15.97 10.42 -36.56
CA THR A 217 16.48 11.78 -36.80
C THR A 217 17.55 12.19 -35.79
N ALA A 218 17.33 11.88 -34.51
CA ALA A 218 18.30 12.16 -33.47
C ALA A 218 19.62 11.42 -33.69
N ARG A 219 19.58 10.16 -34.10
CA ARG A 219 20.78 9.37 -34.46
C ARG A 219 21.46 9.92 -35.73
N ALA A 220 20.67 10.29 -36.77
CA ALA A 220 21.21 10.88 -38.00
C ALA A 220 21.94 12.23 -37.72
N LYS A 221 21.55 12.96 -36.71
CA LYS A 221 22.23 14.19 -36.24
C LYS A 221 23.52 13.91 -35.43
N GLY A 222 23.95 12.65 -35.32
CA GLY A 222 25.18 12.27 -34.64
C GLY A 222 25.11 12.28 -33.12
N LEU A 223 23.91 12.26 -32.50
CA LEU A 223 23.79 12.21 -31.05
C LEU A 223 24.25 10.86 -30.50
N VAL A 224 24.99 10.88 -29.40
CA VAL A 224 25.46 9.68 -28.68
C VAL A 224 24.26 8.85 -28.23
N GLU A 225 24.32 7.52 -28.43
CA GLU A 225 23.21 6.59 -28.14
C GLU A 225 22.68 6.74 -26.69
N ARG A 226 23.53 6.98 -25.70
CA ARG A 226 23.11 7.26 -24.33
C ARG A 226 22.21 8.50 -24.25
N GLY A 227 22.50 9.55 -24.99
CA GLY A 227 21.68 10.75 -25.08
C GLY A 227 20.33 10.47 -25.75
N VAL A 228 20.34 9.68 -26.83
CA VAL A 228 19.11 9.24 -27.53
C VAL A 228 18.20 8.47 -26.58
N VAL A 229 18.76 7.49 -25.87
CA VAL A 229 17.99 6.64 -24.94
C VAL A 229 17.45 7.44 -23.75
N LEU A 230 18.32 8.17 -23.02
CA LEU A 230 17.92 8.80 -21.74
C LEU A 230 17.17 10.12 -21.94
N ARG A 231 17.55 10.93 -22.93
CA ARG A 231 16.98 12.28 -23.09
C ARG A 231 15.80 12.31 -24.07
N HIS A 232 15.81 11.47 -25.11
CA HIS A 232 14.78 11.49 -26.13
C HIS A 232 13.77 10.35 -25.96
N ALA A 233 14.21 9.10 -25.77
CA ALA A 233 13.30 7.97 -25.67
C ALA A 233 12.66 7.85 -24.28
N LEU A 234 13.45 7.86 -23.20
CA LEU A 234 12.95 7.68 -21.84
C LEU A 234 11.94 8.75 -21.45
N ARG A 235 12.17 10.01 -21.81
CA ARG A 235 11.24 11.10 -21.47
C ARG A 235 9.83 10.83 -22.00
N ASN A 236 9.70 10.26 -23.17
CA ASN A 236 8.40 9.89 -23.77
C ASN A 236 7.86 8.59 -23.17
N ALA A 237 8.73 7.63 -22.81
CA ALA A 237 8.33 6.38 -22.19
C ALA A 237 7.84 6.56 -20.73
N LEU A 238 8.27 7.62 -20.04
CA LEU A 238 7.84 7.90 -18.68
C LEU A 238 6.35 8.22 -18.59
N ILE A 239 5.72 8.78 -19.62
CA ILE A 239 4.31 9.16 -19.57
C ILE A 239 3.41 7.96 -19.21
N PRO A 240 3.37 6.84 -19.95
CA PRO A 240 2.59 5.67 -19.57
C PRO A 240 3.16 4.95 -18.32
N THR A 241 4.48 5.03 -18.10
CA THR A 241 5.11 4.39 -16.93
C THR A 241 4.64 5.01 -15.62
N VAL A 242 4.55 6.34 -15.56
CA VAL A 242 4.05 7.06 -14.38
C VAL A 242 2.60 6.66 -14.07
N THR A 243 1.76 6.41 -15.10
CA THR A 243 0.38 5.87 -14.91
C THR A 243 0.41 4.57 -14.12
N VAL A 244 1.25 3.64 -14.53
CA VAL A 244 1.33 2.34 -13.86
C VAL A 244 1.93 2.47 -12.46
N VAL A 245 2.93 3.34 -12.26
CA VAL A 245 3.45 3.64 -10.92
C VAL A 245 2.34 4.09 -9.98
N GLY A 246 1.44 4.95 -10.47
CA GLY A 246 0.28 5.38 -9.68
C GLY A 246 -0.65 4.24 -9.30
N VAL A 247 -0.96 3.35 -10.24
CA VAL A 247 -1.77 2.16 -9.94
C VAL A 247 -1.06 1.25 -8.93
N GLN A 248 0.26 1.04 -9.09
CA GLN A 248 1.04 0.21 -8.18
C GLN A 248 1.07 0.77 -6.75
N ALA A 249 1.04 2.07 -6.60
CA ALA A 249 0.99 2.72 -5.29
C ALA A 249 -0.22 2.27 -4.46
N GLY A 250 -1.40 2.17 -5.08
CA GLY A 250 -2.59 1.61 -4.43
C GLY A 250 -2.44 0.13 -4.06
N TYR A 251 -1.88 -0.69 -4.97
CA TYR A 251 -1.64 -2.12 -4.70
C TYR A 251 -0.66 -2.35 -3.55
N LEU A 252 0.37 -1.51 -3.41
CA LEU A 252 1.36 -1.63 -2.34
C LEU A 252 0.73 -1.41 -0.95
N LEU A 253 -0.22 -0.50 -0.80
CA LEU A 253 -0.93 -0.31 0.47
C LEU A 253 -1.72 -1.56 0.89
N GLY A 254 -2.43 -2.21 -0.04
CA GLY A 254 -3.13 -3.47 0.22
C GLY A 254 -2.17 -4.64 0.47
N GLY A 255 -1.09 -4.72 -0.29
CA GLY A 255 -0.06 -5.76 -0.17
C GLY A 255 0.81 -5.65 1.07
N ALA A 256 0.87 -4.48 1.69
CA ALA A 256 1.65 -4.24 2.89
C ALA A 256 1.24 -5.14 4.06
N ILE A 257 -0.05 -5.48 4.20
CA ILE A 257 -0.59 -6.27 5.32
C ILE A 257 0.16 -7.59 5.51
N LEU A 258 0.34 -8.36 4.43
CA LEU A 258 1.05 -9.64 4.49
C LEU A 258 2.55 -9.45 4.79
N THR A 259 3.17 -8.45 4.16
CA THR A 259 4.59 -8.14 4.39
C THR A 259 4.83 -7.68 5.82
N GLU A 260 3.98 -6.81 6.36
CA GLU A 260 4.03 -6.36 7.75
C GLU A 260 3.94 -7.54 8.72
N THR A 261 3.05 -8.50 8.42
CA THR A 261 2.86 -9.69 9.27
C THR A 261 4.09 -10.59 9.24
N VAL A 262 4.65 -10.87 8.06
CA VAL A 262 5.84 -11.73 7.91
C VAL A 262 7.05 -11.16 8.64
N PHE A 263 7.28 -9.85 8.53
CA PHE A 263 8.42 -9.18 9.15
C PHE A 263 8.13 -8.58 10.54
N ALA A 264 6.96 -8.86 11.13
CA ALA A 264 6.51 -8.23 12.37
C ALA A 264 6.69 -6.69 12.36
N TRP A 265 6.48 -6.06 11.19
CA TRP A 265 6.54 -4.63 11.03
C TRP A 265 5.34 -3.98 11.73
N PRO A 266 5.54 -2.95 12.57
CA PRO A 266 4.47 -2.40 13.40
C PRO A 266 3.51 -1.48 12.62
N GLY A 267 2.93 -2.00 11.52
CA GLY A 267 2.00 -1.28 10.68
C GLY A 267 0.53 -1.52 11.03
N VAL A 268 -0.37 -0.86 10.26
CA VAL A 268 -1.82 -0.97 10.44
C VAL A 268 -2.32 -2.36 10.04
N GLY A 269 -1.70 -3.01 9.06
CA GLY A 269 -2.07 -4.36 8.64
C GLY A 269 -1.83 -5.38 9.76
N THR A 270 -0.68 -5.33 10.41
CA THR A 270 -0.38 -6.17 11.58
C THR A 270 -1.35 -5.88 12.73
N LEU A 271 -1.66 -4.59 12.99
CA LEU A 271 -2.63 -4.19 14.00
C LEU A 271 -4.03 -4.72 13.69
N MET A 272 -4.46 -4.65 12.42
CA MET A 272 -5.75 -5.16 11.97
C MET A 272 -5.85 -6.69 12.18
N ILE A 273 -4.83 -7.46 11.82
CA ILE A 273 -4.81 -8.91 12.04
C ILE A 273 -4.89 -9.24 13.53
N GLN A 274 -4.17 -8.51 14.38
CA GLN A 274 -4.26 -8.67 15.85
C GLN A 274 -5.68 -8.36 16.34
N GLY A 275 -6.33 -7.32 15.81
CA GLY A 275 -7.71 -6.97 16.11
C GLY A 275 -8.70 -8.08 15.70
N ILE A 276 -8.53 -8.65 14.51
CA ILE A 276 -9.36 -9.75 14.01
C ILE A 276 -9.25 -10.98 14.92
N LEU A 277 -8.02 -11.39 15.25
CA LEU A 277 -7.77 -12.54 16.12
C LEU A 277 -8.29 -12.33 17.55
N ALA A 278 -8.28 -11.08 18.03
CA ALA A 278 -8.80 -10.69 19.35
C ALA A 278 -10.31 -10.38 19.32
N ARG A 279 -10.97 -10.42 18.17
CA ARG A 279 -12.38 -9.98 17.98
C ARG A 279 -12.63 -8.54 18.45
N ASP A 280 -11.62 -7.69 18.31
CA ASP A 280 -11.68 -6.26 18.65
C ASP A 280 -12.29 -5.47 17.49
N PHE A 281 -13.60 -5.45 17.46
CA PHE A 281 -14.35 -4.88 16.33
C PHE A 281 -14.09 -3.39 16.11
N PRO A 282 -14.11 -2.50 17.13
CA PRO A 282 -13.81 -1.09 16.91
C PRO A 282 -12.41 -0.89 16.29
N LEU A 283 -11.43 -1.67 16.73
CA LEU A 283 -10.07 -1.61 16.22
C LEU A 283 -10.01 -2.01 14.74
N VAL A 284 -10.66 -3.12 14.38
CA VAL A 284 -10.70 -3.59 12.98
C VAL A 284 -11.39 -2.57 12.08
N GLN A 285 -12.55 -2.03 12.51
CA GLN A 285 -13.26 -0.99 11.76
C GLN A 285 -12.38 0.24 11.55
N GLY A 286 -11.74 0.73 12.61
CA GLY A 286 -10.83 1.86 12.53
C GLY A 286 -9.65 1.63 11.59
N CYS A 287 -9.03 0.44 11.64
CA CYS A 287 -7.95 0.07 10.72
C CYS A 287 -8.41 0.09 9.25
N VAL A 288 -9.55 -0.54 8.94
CA VAL A 288 -10.06 -0.60 7.56
C VAL A 288 -10.42 0.79 7.05
N LEU A 289 -11.07 1.63 7.86
CA LEU A 289 -11.42 3.01 7.47
C LEU A 289 -10.16 3.85 7.20
N VAL A 290 -9.14 3.77 8.06
CA VAL A 290 -7.90 4.54 7.88
C VAL A 290 -7.11 4.03 6.68
N ILE A 291 -7.04 2.71 6.44
CA ILE A 291 -6.42 2.14 5.23
C ILE A 291 -7.17 2.62 3.99
N ALA A 292 -8.51 2.55 3.98
CA ALA A 292 -9.33 3.00 2.86
C ALA A 292 -9.15 4.50 2.58
N LEU A 293 -9.15 5.32 3.63
CA LEU A 293 -8.88 6.76 3.50
C LEU A 293 -7.47 7.01 2.96
N GLY A 294 -6.47 6.32 3.50
CA GLY A 294 -5.09 6.38 3.04
C GLY A 294 -4.95 6.00 1.57
N PHE A 295 -5.58 4.90 1.14
CA PHE A 295 -5.62 4.45 -0.25
C PHE A 295 -6.22 5.53 -1.17
N VAL A 296 -7.35 6.09 -0.79
CA VAL A 296 -8.06 7.12 -1.53
C VAL A 296 -7.22 8.41 -1.64
N LEU A 297 -6.62 8.86 -0.53
CA LEU A 297 -5.76 10.05 -0.53
C LEU A 297 -4.48 9.82 -1.34
N PHE A 298 -3.91 8.62 -1.28
CA PHE A 298 -2.74 8.27 -2.05
C PHE A 298 -3.03 8.26 -3.56
N ASN A 299 -4.16 7.68 -3.99
CA ASN A 299 -4.60 7.74 -5.39
C ASN A 299 -4.85 9.18 -5.83
N LEU A 300 -5.47 10.00 -4.99
CA LEU A 300 -5.67 11.42 -5.27
C LEU A 300 -4.33 12.15 -5.47
N ALA A 301 -3.33 11.88 -4.62
CA ALA A 301 -2.00 12.47 -4.76
C ALA A 301 -1.33 12.07 -6.08
N VAL A 302 -1.48 10.82 -6.49
CA VAL A 302 -1.01 10.31 -7.77
C VAL A 302 -1.74 10.98 -8.94
N ASP A 303 -3.06 11.12 -8.87
CA ASP A 303 -3.86 11.80 -9.90
C ASP A 303 -3.45 13.28 -10.05
N LEU A 304 -3.12 13.95 -8.95
CA LEU A 304 -2.60 15.33 -8.97
C LEU A 304 -1.21 15.41 -9.62
N LEU A 305 -0.35 14.45 -9.31
CA LEU A 305 0.96 14.32 -9.95
C LEU A 305 0.82 14.14 -11.46
N TYR A 306 -0.15 13.34 -11.92
CA TYR A 306 -0.49 13.19 -13.33
C TYR A 306 -0.90 14.50 -13.97
N ALA A 307 -1.86 15.20 -13.37
CA ALA A 307 -2.34 16.46 -13.89
C ALA A 307 -1.24 17.52 -13.99
N PHE A 308 -0.16 17.39 -13.19
CA PHE A 308 1.02 18.25 -13.26
C PHE A 308 2.01 17.81 -14.35
N LEU A 309 2.21 16.49 -14.54
CA LEU A 309 3.19 15.95 -15.50
C LEU A 309 2.67 15.95 -16.95
N ASP A 310 1.37 15.73 -17.16
CA ASP A 310 0.75 15.75 -18.49
C ASP A 310 -0.27 16.91 -18.61
N PRO A 311 0.13 18.05 -19.19
CA PRO A 311 -0.76 19.19 -19.39
C PRO A 311 -1.91 18.90 -20.36
N ARG A 312 -1.92 17.77 -21.09
CA ARG A 312 -2.99 17.38 -22.01
C ARG A 312 -4.25 16.90 -21.29
N ILE A 313 -4.11 16.39 -20.06
CA ILE A 313 -5.22 15.91 -19.22
C ILE A 313 -6.06 17.07 -18.65
N ARG A 314 -5.66 18.33 -18.84
CA ARG A 314 -6.30 19.50 -18.23
C ARG A 314 -7.62 19.94 -18.88
N TYR A 315 -8.05 19.32 -19.97
CA TYR A 315 -9.11 19.86 -20.83
C TYR A 315 -10.36 18.97 -20.99
N GLU A 316 -10.46 17.86 -20.27
CA GLU A 316 -11.70 17.09 -20.14
C GLU A 316 -12.13 17.03 -18.64
#